data_73d7532af6abe66287e5884df655b315
#
_entry.id   73d7532af6abe66287e5884df655b315
#
_cell.length_a   1.000
_cell.length_b   1.000
_cell.length_c   1.000
_cell.angle_alpha   90.00
_cell.angle_beta   90.00
_cell.angle_gamma   90.00
#
_symmetry.space_group_name_H-M   'P 1'
#
loop_
_entity.id
_entity.type
_entity.pdbx_description
1 polymer ?
#
loop_
_entity_poly.entity_id
_entity_poly.type
_entity_poly.pdbx_seq_one_letter_code
_entity_poly.pdbx_strand_id
1 'polypeptide(L)'
;MEKRKNLFMVSLVLSLVIFGLFVLSKRGGNGSLKREFDGLEVSPTYSSYYLQKKDIFETTETSYVDKIFVGDSITDHGEFHEFFPDQVILNRGISKDTSAGVLNRIHEVVGRNAKEVYLLIGVNDIRTKVEQAVYIDNIRKIIDTFANSKSEIYIQSILPVNNSIYGNKVTNDKVILFNTALKQTAKELNVHFLDLFPSFIDQNGQLKKEYTLDGIHLNGKGYKAWTDLVSGTHTTSK
;
A
#
# COMPACT_ATOMS: atom_id res chain seq x y z
N MET A 1 -40.98 -54.90 30.92
CA MET A 1 -39.93 -54.81 29.85
C MET A 1 -40.18 -53.67 28.86
N GLU A 2 -41.39 -53.30 28.59
CA GLU A 2 -41.77 -52.29 27.60
C GLU A 2 -41.39 -50.85 27.99
N LYS A 3 -41.60 -50.44 29.24
CA LYS A 3 -41.20 -49.09 29.73
C LYS A 3 -39.69 -48.79 29.63
N ARG A 4 -38.84 -49.83 29.74
CA ARG A 4 -37.37 -49.62 29.59
C ARG A 4 -36.94 -49.42 28.13
N LYS A 5 -37.65 -50.08 27.16
CA LYS A 5 -37.40 -49.92 25.72
C LYS A 5 -37.78 -48.52 25.25
N ASN A 6 -38.91 -47.96 25.75
CA ASN A 6 -39.36 -46.62 25.39
C ASN A 6 -38.40 -45.54 25.95
N LEU A 7 -37.88 -45.73 27.16
CA LEU A 7 -36.92 -44.79 27.77
C LEU A 7 -35.58 -44.78 27.00
N PHE A 8 -35.14 -45.92 26.49
CA PHE A 8 -33.92 -46.05 25.69
C PHE A 8 -34.07 -45.41 24.30
N MET A 9 -35.26 -45.59 23.66
CA MET A 9 -35.56 -44.94 22.39
C MET A 9 -35.63 -43.40 22.50
N VAL A 10 -36.25 -42.90 23.54
CA VAL A 10 -36.34 -41.43 23.80
C VAL A 10 -34.94 -40.85 24.03
N SER A 11 -34.08 -41.52 24.80
CA SER A 11 -32.67 -41.10 25.02
C SER A 11 -31.87 -41.12 23.73
N LEU A 12 -32.04 -42.12 22.84
CA LEU A 12 -31.35 -42.22 21.59
C LEU A 12 -31.79 -41.11 20.60
N VAL A 13 -33.07 -40.81 20.54
CA VAL A 13 -33.59 -39.72 19.69
C VAL A 13 -33.12 -38.38 20.20
N LEU A 14 -33.07 -38.13 21.52
CA LEU A 14 -32.56 -36.88 22.09
C LEU A 14 -31.08 -36.69 21.79
N SER A 15 -30.27 -37.75 21.91
CA SER A 15 -28.83 -37.66 21.56
C SER A 15 -28.58 -37.44 20.08
N LEU A 16 -29.40 -37.98 19.20
CA LEU A 16 -29.31 -37.73 17.75
C LEU A 16 -29.72 -36.29 17.38
N VAL A 17 -30.73 -35.72 18.07
CA VAL A 17 -31.14 -34.34 17.86
C VAL A 17 -30.06 -33.37 18.39
N ILE A 18 -29.46 -33.65 19.54
CA ILE A 18 -28.36 -32.82 20.12
C ILE A 18 -27.13 -32.92 19.21
N PHE A 19 -26.78 -34.10 18.70
CA PHE A 19 -25.68 -34.29 17.76
C PHE A 19 -25.95 -33.58 16.41
N GLY A 20 -27.18 -33.65 15.90
CA GLY A 20 -27.61 -32.93 14.70
C GLY A 20 -27.51 -31.41 14.86
N LEU A 21 -27.95 -30.87 16.01
CA LEU A 21 -27.81 -29.45 16.33
C LEU A 21 -26.33 -29.02 16.50
N PHE A 22 -25.50 -29.90 17.07
CA PHE A 22 -24.04 -29.65 17.18
C PHE A 22 -23.34 -29.66 15.81
N VAL A 23 -23.72 -30.58 14.91
CA VAL A 23 -23.18 -30.61 13.52
C VAL A 23 -23.67 -29.41 12.71
N LEU A 24 -24.92 -28.98 12.87
CA LEU A 24 -25.45 -27.78 12.24
C LEU A 24 -24.78 -26.50 12.81
N SER A 25 -24.51 -26.45 14.10
CA SER A 25 -23.76 -25.36 14.73
C SER A 25 -22.30 -25.28 14.22
N LYS A 26 -21.65 -26.43 13.96
CA LYS A 26 -20.29 -26.45 13.35
C LYS A 26 -20.29 -26.13 11.85
N ARG A 27 -21.37 -26.40 11.12
CA ARG A 27 -21.50 -26.02 9.71
C ARG A 27 -21.85 -24.55 9.49
N GLY A 28 -22.41 -23.89 10.51
CA GLY A 28 -22.70 -22.45 10.49
C GLY A 28 -21.50 -21.55 10.85
N GLY A 29 -20.32 -22.10 11.12
CA GLY A 29 -19.14 -21.41 11.66
C GLY A 29 -18.20 -20.79 10.64
N ASN A 30 -18.62 -20.43 9.42
CA ASN A 30 -17.93 -19.48 8.56
C ASN A 30 -18.77 -18.22 8.34
N GLY A 31 -19.45 -17.79 9.39
CA GLY A 31 -19.96 -16.45 9.49
C GLY A 31 -18.78 -15.51 9.70
N SER A 32 -18.31 -14.92 8.63
CA SER A 32 -17.56 -13.66 8.64
C SER A 32 -18.27 -12.76 9.66
N LEU A 33 -17.65 -12.48 10.81
CA LEU A 33 -18.09 -11.44 11.72
C LEU A 33 -17.99 -10.12 10.95
N LYS A 34 -19.09 -9.72 10.30
CA LYS A 34 -19.29 -8.34 9.87
C LYS A 34 -19.31 -7.50 11.15
N ARG A 35 -18.18 -6.94 11.50
CA ARG A 35 -18.15 -5.81 12.41
C ARG A 35 -18.63 -4.62 11.59
N GLU A 36 -19.84 -4.19 11.81
CA GLU A 36 -20.29 -2.84 11.46
C GLU A 36 -19.45 -1.88 12.30
N PHE A 37 -18.48 -1.25 11.68
CA PHE A 37 -17.93 0.01 12.14
C PHE A 37 -18.76 1.09 11.45
N ASP A 38 -19.60 1.79 12.20
CA ASP A 38 -20.35 3.00 11.88
C ASP A 38 -20.42 3.39 10.37
N GLY A 39 -21.12 2.58 9.55
CA GLY A 39 -21.37 2.90 8.15
C GLY A 39 -20.24 2.62 7.14
N LEU A 40 -19.08 2.11 7.57
CA LEU A 40 -18.04 1.62 6.68
C LEU A 40 -18.40 0.21 6.21
N GLU A 41 -18.93 0.09 4.99
CA GLU A 41 -18.99 -1.21 4.31
C GLU A 41 -17.54 -1.71 4.18
N VAL A 42 -17.20 -2.75 4.95
CA VAL A 42 -15.91 -3.45 4.80
C VAL A 42 -15.95 -4.14 3.44
N SER A 43 -15.46 -3.45 2.42
CA SER A 43 -15.29 -4.06 1.10
C SER A 43 -14.34 -5.25 1.27
N PRO A 44 -14.66 -6.46 0.75
CA PRO A 44 -13.77 -7.61 0.79
C PRO A 44 -12.43 -7.36 0.07
N THR A 45 -12.27 -6.22 -0.57
CA THR A 45 -11.11 -5.83 -1.39
C THR A 45 -9.95 -5.28 -0.54
N TYR A 46 -10.20 -4.70 0.65
CA TYR A 46 -9.17 -4.07 1.48
C TYR A 46 -8.93 -4.81 2.78
N SER A 47 -7.66 -4.89 3.22
CA SER A 47 -7.31 -5.49 4.50
C SER A 47 -7.75 -4.61 5.69
N SER A 48 -7.92 -5.21 6.88
CA SER A 48 -8.19 -4.45 8.10
C SER A 48 -7.09 -3.40 8.39
N TYR A 49 -5.83 -3.73 8.08
CA TYR A 49 -4.72 -2.79 8.22
C TYR A 49 -4.88 -1.56 7.32
N TYR A 50 -5.26 -1.78 6.05
CA TYR A 50 -5.53 -0.67 5.13
C TYR A 50 -6.64 0.24 5.65
N LEU A 51 -7.76 -0.34 6.10
CA LEU A 51 -8.91 0.41 6.62
C LEU A 51 -8.56 1.20 7.89
N GLN A 52 -7.81 0.59 8.81
CA GLN A 52 -7.33 1.26 10.03
C GLN A 52 -6.40 2.43 9.71
N LYS A 53 -5.45 2.25 8.80
CA LYS A 53 -4.52 3.31 8.40
C LYS A 53 -5.25 4.45 7.70
N LYS A 54 -6.19 4.12 6.79
CA LYS A 54 -7.02 5.10 6.10
C LYS A 54 -7.84 5.92 7.11
N ASP A 55 -8.51 5.27 8.05
CA ASP A 55 -9.29 5.92 9.11
C ASP A 55 -8.43 6.86 9.97
N ILE A 56 -7.22 6.41 10.39
CA ILE A 56 -6.26 7.27 11.11
C ILE A 56 -5.91 8.50 10.26
N PHE A 57 -5.64 8.33 8.98
CA PHE A 57 -5.27 9.44 8.10
C PHE A 57 -6.41 10.45 7.95
N GLU A 58 -7.65 9.97 7.80
CA GLU A 58 -8.84 10.80 7.66
C GLU A 58 -9.24 11.51 8.96
N THR A 59 -8.92 10.92 10.12
CA THR A 59 -9.26 11.48 11.44
C THR A 59 -8.24 12.53 11.91
N THR A 60 -6.97 12.43 11.48
CA THR A 60 -5.94 13.38 11.92
C THR A 60 -6.09 14.73 11.23
N GLU A 61 -5.85 15.82 12.00
CA GLU A 61 -5.87 17.18 11.49
C GLU A 61 -4.45 17.76 11.51
N THR A 62 -3.91 18.12 10.36
CA THR A 62 -2.63 18.82 10.24
C THR A 62 -2.79 19.91 9.20
N SER A 63 -2.74 21.17 9.60
CA SER A 63 -3.10 22.32 8.76
C SER A 63 -1.97 22.86 7.91
N TYR A 64 -0.73 22.49 8.21
CA TYR A 64 0.46 22.92 7.49
C TYR A 64 1.38 21.73 7.27
N VAL A 65 1.64 21.40 6.03
CA VAL A 65 2.44 20.23 5.66
C VAL A 65 3.48 20.63 4.62
N ASP A 66 4.74 20.34 4.91
CA ASP A 66 5.81 20.55 3.93
C ASP A 66 5.83 19.42 2.90
N LYS A 67 5.88 18.17 3.34
CA LYS A 67 5.96 17.02 2.45
C LYS A 67 4.99 15.90 2.86
N ILE A 68 4.39 15.25 1.87
CA ILE A 68 3.64 14.00 2.06
C ILE A 68 4.30 12.91 1.22
N PHE A 69 4.64 11.79 1.86
CA PHE A 69 5.06 10.58 1.17
C PHE A 69 3.88 9.62 1.05
N VAL A 70 3.48 9.30 -0.18
CA VAL A 70 2.34 8.43 -0.49
C VAL A 70 2.85 7.15 -1.15
N GLY A 71 2.38 5.99 -0.70
CA GLY A 71 2.82 4.74 -1.29
C GLY A 71 2.37 3.49 -0.55
N ASP A 72 3.11 2.43 -0.75
CA ASP A 72 2.88 1.10 -0.17
C ASP A 72 3.74 0.84 1.09
N SER A 73 4.15 -0.42 1.32
CA SER A 73 4.97 -0.81 2.48
C SER A 73 6.34 -0.13 2.50
N ILE A 74 6.92 0.17 1.34
CA ILE A 74 8.21 0.86 1.27
C ILE A 74 8.08 2.28 1.84
N THR A 75 6.95 2.93 1.59
CA THR A 75 6.63 4.23 2.20
C THR A 75 6.19 4.07 3.65
N ASP A 76 5.30 3.11 3.96
CA ASP A 76 4.74 2.88 5.30
C ASP A 76 5.82 2.68 6.37
N HIS A 77 6.92 1.97 6.03
CA HIS A 77 8.04 1.68 6.95
C HIS A 77 9.05 2.84 7.07
N GLY A 78 8.89 3.93 6.33
CA GLY A 78 9.81 5.06 6.33
C GLY A 78 9.54 6.03 7.49
N GLU A 79 10.53 6.23 8.34
CA GLU A 79 10.51 7.24 9.40
C GLU A 79 11.00 8.60 8.86
N PHE A 80 10.30 9.13 7.84
CA PHE A 80 10.75 10.32 7.09
C PHE A 80 10.95 11.55 7.97
N HIS A 81 10.18 11.72 9.05
CA HIS A 81 10.33 12.83 9.97
C HIS A 81 11.73 12.88 10.65
N GLU A 82 12.38 11.73 10.82
CA GLU A 82 13.75 11.66 11.33
C GLU A 82 14.79 12.22 10.35
N PHE A 83 14.48 12.17 9.05
CA PHE A 83 15.37 12.68 7.99
C PHE A 83 15.11 14.15 7.64
N PHE A 84 13.97 14.72 8.05
CA PHE A 84 13.57 16.10 7.80
C PHE A 84 13.09 16.78 9.10
N PRO A 85 13.97 16.94 10.11
CA PRO A 85 13.56 17.35 11.47
C PRO A 85 12.93 18.75 11.54
N ASP A 86 13.26 19.62 10.59
CA ASP A 86 12.76 21.01 10.54
C ASP A 86 11.52 21.17 9.65
N GLN A 87 10.89 20.08 9.24
CA GLN A 87 9.74 20.08 8.32
C GLN A 87 8.58 19.26 8.88
N VAL A 88 7.36 19.66 8.53
CA VAL A 88 6.16 18.90 8.83
C VAL A 88 5.96 17.84 7.75
N ILE A 89 6.23 16.60 8.11
CA ILE A 89 6.20 15.44 7.21
C ILE A 89 5.03 14.54 7.55
N LEU A 90 4.24 14.17 6.54
CA LEU A 90 3.22 13.13 6.68
C LEU A 90 3.62 11.88 5.90
N ASN A 91 3.63 10.75 6.59
CA ASN A 91 3.73 9.43 5.95
C ASN A 91 2.33 8.89 5.67
N ARG A 92 2.02 8.70 4.39
CA ARG A 92 0.77 8.16 3.85
C ARG A 92 1.02 6.85 3.10
N GLY A 93 1.99 6.06 3.60
CA GLY A 93 2.21 4.68 3.17
C GLY A 93 1.21 3.73 3.82
N ILE A 94 0.79 2.71 3.07
CA ILE A 94 0.01 1.57 3.60
C ILE A 94 0.60 0.28 3.03
N SER A 95 1.03 -0.61 3.91
CA SER A 95 1.63 -1.89 3.49
C SER A 95 0.68 -2.71 2.60
N LYS A 96 1.23 -3.24 1.50
CA LYS A 96 0.53 -3.99 0.43
C LYS A 96 -0.39 -3.15 -0.46
N ASP A 97 -0.38 -1.84 -0.34
CA ASP A 97 -1.19 -0.97 -1.19
C ASP A 97 -0.79 -1.07 -2.66
N THR A 98 -1.73 -0.76 -3.53
CA THR A 98 -1.58 -0.71 -4.99
C THR A 98 -1.99 0.66 -5.51
N SER A 99 -1.77 0.93 -6.79
CA SER A 99 -2.24 2.17 -7.43
C SER A 99 -3.75 2.39 -7.25
N ALA A 100 -4.55 1.31 -7.32
CA ALA A 100 -6.00 1.37 -7.06
C ALA A 100 -6.33 1.73 -5.61
N GLY A 101 -5.58 1.18 -4.64
CA GLY A 101 -5.77 1.48 -3.23
C GLY A 101 -5.37 2.93 -2.89
N VAL A 102 -4.27 3.44 -3.45
CA VAL A 102 -3.90 4.86 -3.32
C VAL A 102 -5.00 5.75 -3.91
N LEU A 103 -5.51 5.44 -5.11
CA LEU A 103 -6.59 6.19 -5.75
C LEU A 103 -7.85 6.28 -4.85
N ASN A 104 -8.20 5.18 -4.17
CA ASN A 104 -9.35 5.13 -3.26
C ASN A 104 -9.25 6.07 -2.04
N ARG A 105 -8.04 6.52 -1.67
CA ARG A 105 -7.79 7.35 -0.47
C ARG A 105 -7.07 8.67 -0.75
N ILE A 106 -6.82 9.00 -2.02
CA ILE A 106 -5.98 10.16 -2.37
C ILE A 106 -6.60 11.50 -1.97
N HIS A 107 -7.94 11.59 -1.86
CA HIS A 107 -8.63 12.82 -1.50
C HIS A 107 -8.20 13.37 -0.13
N GLU A 108 -7.86 12.51 0.83
CA GLU A 108 -7.31 12.93 2.11
C GLU A 108 -5.99 13.67 1.92
N VAL A 109 -5.11 13.15 1.07
CA VAL A 109 -3.81 13.76 0.75
C VAL A 109 -3.99 15.12 0.08
N VAL A 110 -4.88 15.21 -0.90
CA VAL A 110 -5.22 16.48 -1.58
C VAL A 110 -5.71 17.53 -0.58
N GLY A 111 -6.58 17.12 0.35
CA GLY A 111 -7.14 18.00 1.38
C GLY A 111 -6.11 18.62 2.34
N ARG A 112 -4.89 18.04 2.43
CA ARG A 112 -3.79 18.55 3.29
C ARG A 112 -3.11 19.81 2.73
N ASN A 113 -3.25 20.08 1.43
CA ASN A 113 -2.61 21.22 0.77
C ASN A 113 -1.10 21.30 1.06
N ALA A 114 -0.41 20.16 1.05
CA ALA A 114 1.02 20.09 1.26
C ALA A 114 1.78 20.86 0.19
N LYS A 115 2.98 21.36 0.51
CA LYS A 115 3.84 21.98 -0.49
C LYS A 115 4.28 20.99 -1.54
N GLU A 116 4.64 19.77 -1.11
CA GLU A 116 5.17 18.72 -1.98
C GLU A 116 4.53 17.37 -1.66
N VAL A 117 4.23 16.60 -2.70
CA VAL A 117 3.68 15.24 -2.60
C VAL A 117 4.58 14.30 -3.39
N TYR A 118 5.10 13.29 -2.72
CA TYR A 118 6.00 12.27 -3.28
C TYR A 118 5.24 10.94 -3.38
N LEU A 119 4.95 10.49 -4.60
CA LEU A 119 4.21 9.26 -4.87
C LEU A 119 5.18 8.15 -5.30
N LEU A 120 5.34 7.09 -4.49
CA LEU A 120 6.06 5.87 -4.80
C LEU A 120 5.13 4.66 -4.64
N ILE A 121 4.65 4.13 -5.76
CA ILE A 121 3.70 3.01 -5.80
C ILE A 121 3.92 2.17 -7.06
N GLY A 122 3.61 0.87 -7.02
CA GLY A 122 3.59 0.02 -8.20
C GLY A 122 4.24 -1.34 -8.05
N VAL A 123 5.11 -1.56 -7.06
CA VAL A 123 5.73 -2.88 -6.86
C VAL A 123 4.68 -3.96 -6.56
N ASN A 124 3.60 -3.61 -5.86
CA ASN A 124 2.49 -4.52 -5.59
C ASN A 124 1.59 -4.71 -6.80
N ASP A 125 1.42 -3.70 -7.64
CA ASP A 125 0.71 -3.83 -8.93
C ASP A 125 1.41 -4.87 -9.82
N ILE A 126 2.74 -4.77 -9.95
CA ILE A 126 3.55 -5.75 -10.69
C ILE A 126 3.42 -7.16 -10.06
N ARG A 127 3.51 -7.26 -8.74
CA ARG A 127 3.42 -8.52 -7.99
C ARG A 127 2.08 -9.20 -8.16
N THR A 128 0.99 -8.44 -8.19
CA THR A 128 -0.39 -8.94 -8.36
C THR A 128 -0.82 -8.99 -9.82
N LYS A 129 0.12 -8.74 -10.75
CA LYS A 129 -0.06 -8.83 -12.21
C LYS A 129 -1.15 -7.87 -12.74
N VAL A 130 -1.23 -6.68 -12.16
CA VAL A 130 -2.05 -5.60 -12.73
C VAL A 130 -1.45 -5.23 -14.09
N GLU A 131 -2.29 -5.10 -15.09
CA GLU A 131 -1.88 -4.68 -16.43
C GLU A 131 -1.32 -3.25 -16.38
N GLN A 132 -0.20 -3.00 -17.07
CA GLN A 132 0.47 -1.70 -17.07
C GLN A 132 -0.47 -0.55 -17.45
N ALA A 133 -1.35 -0.77 -18.43
CA ALA A 133 -2.31 0.25 -18.84
C ALA A 133 -3.28 0.64 -17.72
N VAL A 134 -3.76 -0.33 -16.93
CA VAL A 134 -4.62 -0.09 -15.76
C VAL A 134 -3.86 0.66 -14.68
N TYR A 135 -2.61 0.27 -14.41
CA TYR A 135 -1.75 0.96 -13.47
C TYR A 135 -1.53 2.43 -13.87
N ILE A 136 -1.19 2.70 -15.13
CA ILE A 136 -0.99 4.07 -15.64
C ILE A 136 -2.29 4.89 -15.61
N ASP A 137 -3.44 4.29 -15.90
CA ASP A 137 -4.74 4.95 -15.77
C ASP A 137 -5.02 5.37 -14.32
N ASN A 138 -4.71 4.51 -13.35
CA ASN A 138 -4.81 4.86 -11.93
C ASN A 138 -3.86 6.02 -11.56
N ILE A 139 -2.61 6.01 -12.03
CA ILE A 139 -1.67 7.11 -11.80
C ILE A 139 -2.21 8.42 -12.36
N ARG A 140 -2.74 8.43 -13.59
CA ARG A 140 -3.37 9.62 -14.20
C ARG A 140 -4.51 10.15 -13.32
N LYS A 141 -5.43 9.28 -12.92
CA LYS A 141 -6.54 9.64 -12.04
C LYS A 141 -6.07 10.19 -10.70
N ILE A 142 -5.02 9.61 -10.10
CA ILE A 142 -4.40 10.13 -8.86
C ILE A 142 -3.92 11.57 -9.09
N ILE A 143 -3.16 11.82 -10.15
CA ILE A 143 -2.62 13.15 -10.43
C ILE A 143 -3.73 14.15 -10.77
N ASP A 144 -4.75 13.74 -11.51
CA ASP A 144 -5.91 14.60 -11.86
C ASP A 144 -6.64 15.14 -10.61
N THR A 145 -6.63 14.38 -9.48
CA THR A 145 -7.22 14.88 -8.22
C THR A 145 -6.52 16.13 -7.68
N PHE A 146 -5.28 16.39 -8.09
CA PHE A 146 -4.49 17.56 -7.67
C PHE A 146 -4.62 18.75 -8.61
N ALA A 147 -5.47 18.70 -9.65
CA ALA A 147 -5.59 19.75 -10.67
C ALA A 147 -5.83 21.16 -10.11
N ASN A 148 -6.51 21.27 -8.95
CA ASN A 148 -6.77 22.54 -8.26
C ASN A 148 -5.89 22.74 -7.00
N SER A 149 -4.93 21.86 -6.76
CA SER A 149 -3.98 21.97 -5.65
C SER A 149 -2.80 22.87 -6.04
N LYS A 150 -2.17 23.47 -5.04
CA LYS A 150 -0.90 24.18 -5.21
C LYS A 150 0.32 23.30 -4.91
N SER A 151 0.10 22.03 -4.63
CA SER A 151 1.15 21.07 -4.30
C SER A 151 2.02 20.79 -5.52
N GLU A 152 3.33 20.77 -5.35
CA GLU A 152 4.25 20.20 -6.32
C GLU A 152 4.21 18.67 -6.22
N ILE A 153 3.98 17.99 -7.35
CA ILE A 153 3.82 16.54 -7.39
C ILE A 153 5.05 15.90 -7.98
N TYR A 154 5.62 14.96 -7.25
CA TYR A 154 6.77 14.15 -7.62
C TYR A 154 6.34 12.69 -7.76
N ILE A 155 6.21 12.21 -8.99
CA ILE A 155 6.10 10.77 -9.28
C ILE A 155 7.50 10.19 -9.16
N GLN A 156 7.65 9.18 -8.30
CA GLN A 156 8.94 8.51 -8.09
C GLN A 156 8.98 7.19 -8.86
N SER A 157 10.14 6.84 -9.41
CA SER A 157 10.30 5.53 -10.02
C SER A 157 10.15 4.42 -8.98
N ILE A 158 9.50 3.31 -9.36
CA ILE A 158 9.44 2.08 -8.58
C ILE A 158 10.87 1.60 -8.36
N LEU A 159 11.23 1.26 -7.12
CA LEU A 159 12.55 0.77 -6.76
C LEU A 159 12.82 -0.64 -7.34
N PRO A 160 14.07 -0.98 -7.60
CA PRO A 160 14.43 -2.35 -7.98
C PRO A 160 14.17 -3.32 -6.82
N VAL A 161 14.10 -4.61 -7.14
CA VAL A 161 14.09 -5.71 -6.17
C VAL A 161 15.40 -6.50 -6.25
N ASN A 162 15.80 -7.16 -5.17
CA ASN A 162 16.89 -8.13 -5.18
C ASN A 162 16.32 -9.54 -5.29
N ASN A 163 16.27 -10.08 -6.52
CA ASN A 163 15.66 -11.38 -6.79
C ASN A 163 16.39 -12.56 -6.13
N SER A 164 17.68 -12.41 -5.77
CA SER A 164 18.41 -13.45 -5.05
C SER A 164 17.94 -13.62 -3.58
N ILE A 165 17.27 -12.59 -3.04
CA ILE A 165 16.76 -12.57 -1.66
C ILE A 165 15.23 -12.67 -1.69
N TYR A 166 14.55 -11.83 -2.46
CA TYR A 166 13.07 -11.72 -2.51
C TYR A 166 12.41 -12.82 -3.35
N GLY A 167 13.16 -13.41 -4.29
CA GLY A 167 12.64 -14.34 -5.30
C GLY A 167 12.01 -13.63 -6.49
N ASN A 168 11.49 -14.41 -7.45
CA ASN A 168 11.06 -13.91 -8.76
C ASN A 168 9.58 -13.48 -8.83
N LYS A 169 9.00 -13.02 -7.73
CA LYS A 169 7.61 -12.52 -7.69
C LYS A 169 7.45 -11.18 -8.42
N VAL A 170 8.52 -10.40 -8.46
CA VAL A 170 8.66 -9.17 -9.23
C VAL A 170 10.00 -9.26 -9.97
N THR A 171 10.05 -8.92 -11.26
CA THR A 171 11.31 -8.87 -12.02
C THR A 171 11.69 -7.43 -12.32
N ASN A 172 12.98 -7.12 -12.30
CA ASN A 172 13.44 -5.76 -12.59
C ASN A 172 13.17 -5.33 -14.04
N ASP A 173 13.06 -6.26 -14.99
CA ASP A 173 12.60 -5.94 -16.35
C ASP A 173 11.19 -5.35 -16.36
N LYS A 174 10.27 -5.92 -15.54
CA LYS A 174 8.93 -5.34 -15.38
C LYS A 174 8.94 -4.00 -14.65
N VAL A 175 9.80 -3.85 -13.65
CA VAL A 175 9.98 -2.57 -12.96
C VAL A 175 10.44 -1.50 -13.94
N ILE A 176 11.45 -1.79 -14.79
CA ILE A 176 11.95 -0.89 -15.83
C ILE A 176 10.84 -0.51 -16.83
N LEU A 177 10.05 -1.51 -17.26
CA LEU A 177 8.92 -1.27 -18.17
C LEU A 177 7.91 -0.30 -17.57
N PHE A 178 7.51 -0.51 -16.31
CA PHE A 178 6.58 0.37 -15.59
C PHE A 178 7.18 1.76 -15.36
N ASN A 179 8.45 1.87 -14.99
CA ASN A 179 9.14 3.14 -14.80
C ASN A 179 9.25 3.95 -16.09
N THR A 180 9.46 3.29 -17.22
CA THR A 180 9.46 3.95 -18.54
C THR A 180 8.10 4.60 -18.82
N ALA A 181 7.01 3.88 -18.58
CA ALA A 181 5.65 4.41 -18.73
C ALA A 181 5.35 5.53 -17.72
N LEU A 182 5.79 5.39 -16.46
CA LEU A 182 5.65 6.44 -15.44
C LEU A 182 6.36 7.74 -15.84
N LYS A 183 7.60 7.64 -16.30
CA LYS A 183 8.38 8.80 -16.76
C LYS A 183 7.69 9.53 -17.90
N GLN A 184 7.16 8.78 -18.88
CA GLN A 184 6.39 9.36 -19.98
C GLN A 184 5.09 10.01 -19.47
N THR A 185 4.38 9.35 -18.55
CA THR A 185 3.15 9.87 -17.96
C THR A 185 3.39 11.16 -17.17
N ALA A 186 4.45 11.22 -16.38
CA ALA A 186 4.82 12.43 -15.64
C ALA A 186 5.07 13.62 -16.58
N LYS A 187 5.79 13.36 -17.71
CA LYS A 187 6.01 14.37 -18.74
C LYS A 187 4.71 14.87 -19.38
N GLU A 188 3.79 13.95 -19.71
CA GLU A 188 2.50 14.29 -20.33
C GLU A 188 1.59 15.10 -19.39
N LEU A 189 1.64 14.79 -18.09
CA LEU A 189 0.86 15.49 -17.06
C LEU A 189 1.55 16.75 -16.52
N ASN A 190 2.76 17.06 -17.01
CA ASN A 190 3.57 18.21 -16.56
C ASN A 190 3.80 18.21 -15.03
N VAL A 191 4.12 17.05 -14.47
CA VAL A 191 4.54 16.87 -13.08
C VAL A 191 5.98 16.35 -13.00
N HIS A 192 6.62 16.47 -11.83
CA HIS A 192 8.00 16.05 -11.65
C HIS A 192 8.13 14.53 -11.67
N PHE A 193 9.20 14.02 -12.29
CA PHE A 193 9.60 12.62 -12.21
C PHE A 193 10.95 12.52 -11.48
N LEU A 194 10.95 11.90 -10.30
CA LEU A 194 12.16 11.63 -9.52
C LEU A 194 12.61 10.20 -9.76
N ASP A 195 13.67 10.04 -10.55
CA ASP A 195 14.20 8.72 -10.89
C ASP A 195 15.12 8.18 -9.79
N LEU A 196 14.56 7.41 -8.88
CA LEU A 196 15.29 6.75 -7.80
C LEU A 196 16.02 5.49 -8.28
N PHE A 197 15.47 4.80 -9.30
CA PHE A 197 15.90 3.46 -9.72
C PHE A 197 17.42 3.35 -9.96
N PRO A 198 18.08 4.27 -10.71
CA PRO A 198 19.51 4.16 -11.00
C PRO A 198 20.39 4.21 -9.74
N SER A 199 19.96 4.93 -8.70
CA SER A 199 20.72 5.05 -7.45
C SER A 199 20.62 3.81 -6.56
N PHE A 200 19.61 2.96 -6.81
CA PHE A 200 19.31 1.80 -5.99
C PHE A 200 19.76 0.46 -6.59
N ILE A 201 20.13 0.41 -7.88
CA ILE A 201 20.61 -0.83 -8.50
C ILE A 201 22.12 -1.02 -8.32
N ASP A 202 22.54 -2.29 -8.22
CA ASP A 202 23.91 -2.72 -8.33
C ASP A 202 24.30 -2.99 -9.81
N GLN A 203 25.55 -3.42 -10.03
CA GLN A 203 26.06 -3.75 -11.37
C GLN A 203 25.32 -4.93 -12.06
N ASN A 204 24.54 -5.70 -11.30
CA ASN A 204 23.74 -6.81 -11.81
C ASN A 204 22.27 -6.41 -12.02
N GLY A 205 21.93 -5.12 -11.90
CA GLY A 205 20.56 -4.61 -12.03
C GLY A 205 19.64 -5.05 -10.88
N GLN A 206 20.18 -5.37 -9.71
CA GLN A 206 19.45 -5.78 -8.54
C GLN A 206 19.46 -4.68 -7.47
N LEU A 207 18.43 -4.63 -6.61
CA LEU A 207 18.49 -3.75 -5.43
C LEU A 207 19.76 -4.04 -4.64
N LYS A 208 20.55 -3.00 -4.38
CA LYS A 208 21.80 -3.10 -3.62
C LYS A 208 21.58 -3.81 -2.29
N LYS A 209 22.35 -4.85 -2.02
CA LYS A 209 22.23 -5.64 -0.76
C LYS A 209 22.43 -4.80 0.50
N GLU A 210 23.21 -3.73 0.40
CA GLU A 210 23.44 -2.81 1.51
C GLU A 210 22.22 -1.96 1.87
N TYR A 211 21.22 -1.88 0.99
CA TYR A 211 19.99 -1.08 1.18
C TYR A 211 18.79 -1.91 1.62
N THR A 212 18.90 -3.22 1.70
CA THR A 212 17.79 -4.12 2.03
C THR A 212 18.21 -5.32 2.86
N LEU A 213 17.26 -5.90 3.59
CA LEU A 213 17.45 -7.16 4.31
C LEU A 213 16.64 -8.31 3.68
N ASP A 214 15.50 -8.00 3.06
CA ASP A 214 14.54 -8.96 2.49
C ASP A 214 14.43 -8.89 0.96
N GLY A 215 15.19 -7.99 0.34
CA GLY A 215 15.28 -7.83 -1.11
C GLY A 215 14.22 -6.92 -1.73
N ILE A 216 13.34 -6.30 -0.93
CA ILE A 216 12.30 -5.38 -1.40
C ILE A 216 12.17 -4.14 -0.50
N HIS A 217 12.13 -4.30 0.82
CA HIS A 217 12.03 -3.18 1.75
C HIS A 217 13.40 -2.58 2.05
N LEU A 218 13.42 -1.27 2.29
CA LEU A 218 14.65 -0.55 2.59
C LEU A 218 15.03 -0.68 4.07
N ASN A 219 16.33 -0.70 4.33
CA ASN A 219 16.90 -0.47 5.64
C ASN A 219 17.30 1.01 5.82
N GLY A 220 17.87 1.39 6.96
CA GLY A 220 18.25 2.78 7.25
C GLY A 220 19.16 3.42 6.21
N LYS A 221 20.11 2.65 5.62
CA LYS A 221 20.97 3.16 4.53
C LYS A 221 20.17 3.43 3.25
N GLY A 222 19.21 2.55 2.93
CA GLY A 222 18.33 2.72 1.79
C GLY A 222 17.41 3.94 1.97
N TYR A 223 16.82 4.14 3.15
CA TYR A 223 16.02 5.34 3.43
C TYR A 223 16.86 6.62 3.37
N LYS A 224 18.07 6.60 3.93
CA LYS A 224 18.99 7.74 3.79
C LYS A 224 19.29 8.09 2.33
N ALA A 225 19.58 7.10 1.51
CA ALA A 225 19.81 7.32 0.07
C ALA A 225 18.57 7.90 -0.63
N TRP A 226 17.38 7.44 -0.26
CA TRP A 226 16.13 7.98 -0.80
C TRP A 226 15.91 9.44 -0.38
N THR A 227 16.02 9.74 0.90
CA THR A 227 15.79 11.09 1.42
C THR A 227 16.84 12.11 0.95
N ASP A 228 18.08 11.67 0.70
CA ASP A 228 19.11 12.51 0.08
C ASP A 228 18.73 12.92 -1.36
N LEU A 229 18.14 12.01 -2.15
CA LEU A 229 17.64 12.32 -3.49
C LEU A 229 16.44 13.27 -3.43
N VAL A 230 15.53 13.08 -2.48
CA VAL A 230 14.42 14.01 -2.25
C VAL A 230 14.93 15.41 -1.87
N SER A 231 15.92 15.50 -1.01
CA SER A 231 16.54 16.79 -0.63
C SER A 231 17.23 17.48 -1.80
N GLY A 232 17.81 16.70 -2.73
CA GLY A 232 18.50 17.22 -3.92
C GLY A 232 17.58 17.83 -4.96
N THR A 233 16.26 17.59 -4.93
CA THR A 233 15.31 18.17 -5.89
C THR A 233 15.26 19.69 -5.86
N HIS A 234 15.59 20.33 -4.73
CA HIS A 234 15.59 21.77 -4.56
C HIS A 234 16.88 22.47 -5.00
N THR A 235 17.99 21.74 -5.22
CA THR A 235 19.27 22.32 -5.61
C THR A 235 19.41 22.54 -7.10
N THR A 236 18.51 21.97 -7.93
CA THR A 236 18.55 22.04 -9.38
C THR A 236 17.62 23.10 -10.01
N SER A 237 16.85 23.84 -9.18
CA SER A 237 15.88 24.85 -9.60
C SER A 237 16.45 26.28 -9.42
N LYS A 238 17.66 26.58 -9.93
CA LYS A 238 18.19 27.95 -10.04
C LYS A 238 18.68 28.23 -11.46
#